data_244425ef140f0883734597e1b3b46143
#
_entry.id   244425ef140f0883734597e1b3b46143
#
_cell.length_a   1.000
_cell.length_b   1.000
_cell.length_c   1.000
_cell.angle_alpha   90.00
_cell.angle_beta   90.00
_cell.angle_gamma   90.00
#
_symmetry.space_group_name_H-M   'P 1'
#
loop_
_entity.id
_entity.type
_entity.pdbx_description
1 polymer ?
#
loop_
_entity_poly.entity_id
_entity_poly.type
_entity_poly.pdbx_seq_one_letter_code
_entity_poly.pdbx_strand_id
1 'polypeptide(L)'
;GSFEFQDLFEIFNNLILNNRVNLLFLTLCAFLLFVGPIAKSAQFPLHVWLPDAMEGPTPISALIHAATMVAAGIFLVARLLPLFIVIPSIMYIISLIGIITVLLGATLALAQKDIKRGLAYSTMSQLGYMMLALGMGSYRSALFHLITHAYSKALLFLGSGSIIHSMEAIVGYSPDKSQNIILMGGLTKHVPITKTAFLVGTLSLCGIPPLACFWSKDEIXXXXXXXXXXXXXXXXXXXXXXXXXXXXXXXXXXXXXXXXXXXXXXXXXXSSFYSISLWGKEEDKKLNRTFGLVPLLTMNNTKRASFFGNKTYKISNNVRNKTFITVENFGLNTRTFYYPNESDNTILFPMLVLLLFIFFIGAIGIPFNQEGIDFDILSKLLTPSINLLHTNSENFVDWYEFLKNAIFSVSIALFGIFIAYCLYKPFYSSKLNLTLLNSFQKGSSKRIRWEK
;
A
#
# COMPACT_ATOMS: atom_id res chain seq x y z
N GLY A 1 1.09 16.35 40.33
CA GLY A 1 1.17 15.77 39.04
C GLY A 1 1.60 16.74 37.97
N SER A 2 2.17 16.21 36.92
CA SER A 2 2.68 16.98 35.82
C SER A 2 2.37 16.30 34.52
N PHE A 3 2.36 17.06 33.43
CA PHE A 3 2.22 16.51 32.11
C PHE A 3 3.52 16.59 31.29
N GLU A 4 4.61 17.00 31.95
CA GLU A 4 5.91 16.99 31.31
C GLU A 4 6.41 15.56 31.19
N PHE A 5 6.98 15.20 30.05
CA PHE A 5 7.44 13.84 29.84
C PHE A 5 8.48 13.41 30.86
N GLN A 6 9.45 14.25 31.15
CA GLN A 6 10.50 13.87 32.09
C GLN A 6 9.94 13.64 33.47
N ASP A 7 9.05 14.54 33.92
CA ASP A 7 8.42 14.39 35.23
C ASP A 7 7.65 13.08 35.30
N LEU A 8 6.91 12.75 34.24
CA LEU A 8 6.13 11.51 34.22
C LEU A 8 7.03 10.28 34.31
N PHE A 9 8.15 10.29 33.60
CA PHE A 9 9.07 9.17 33.65
C PHE A 9 9.66 9.00 35.03
N GLU A 10 10.04 10.11 35.68
CA GLU A 10 10.59 10.04 37.03
C GLU A 10 9.54 9.55 38.01
N ILE A 11 8.33 10.05 37.92
CA ILE A 11 7.25 9.65 38.82
C ILE A 11 6.97 8.16 38.65
N PHE A 12 6.89 7.69 37.40
CA PHE A 12 6.61 6.28 37.15
C PHE A 12 7.74 5.40 37.71
N ASN A 13 8.99 5.79 37.46
CA ASN A 13 10.11 5.02 37.97
C ASN A 13 10.08 4.95 39.51
N ASN A 14 9.80 6.09 40.14
CA ASN A 14 9.77 6.11 41.61
C ASN A 14 8.64 5.26 42.15
N LEU A 15 7.48 5.28 41.50
CA LEU A 15 6.36 4.45 41.94
C LEU A 15 6.67 2.96 41.84
N ILE A 16 7.37 2.60 40.76
CA ILE A 16 7.71 1.20 40.57
C ILE A 16 8.81 0.75 41.52
N LEU A 17 9.86 1.55 41.66
CA LEU A 17 10.98 1.18 42.51
C LEU A 17 10.58 1.05 43.96
N ASN A 18 9.70 1.93 44.43
CA ASN A 18 9.31 1.95 45.80
C ASN A 18 8.09 1.08 46.11
N ASN A 19 7.57 0.37 45.11
CA ASN A 19 6.41 -0.47 45.22
C ASN A 19 5.23 0.22 45.87
N ARG A 20 5.07 1.49 45.60
CA ARG A 20 4.01 2.29 46.22
C ARG A 20 2.65 2.06 45.58
N VAL A 21 2.62 1.51 44.37
CA VAL A 21 1.38 1.29 43.65
C VAL A 21 1.38 -0.10 43.09
N ASN A 22 0.21 -0.70 43.06
CA ASN A 22 0.06 -2.03 42.52
C ASN A 22 0.48 -2.07 41.07
N LEU A 23 1.29 -3.04 40.69
CA LEU A 23 1.79 -3.16 39.34
C LEU A 23 0.65 -3.34 38.35
N LEU A 24 -0.42 -4.00 38.75
CA LEU A 24 -1.59 -4.20 37.89
C LEU A 24 -2.21 -2.84 37.54
N PHE A 25 -2.29 -1.95 38.52
CA PHE A 25 -2.82 -0.60 38.25
C PHE A 25 -1.95 0.18 37.28
N LEU A 26 -0.64 0.08 37.45
CA LEU A 26 0.29 0.75 36.52
C LEU A 26 0.18 0.17 35.12
N THR A 27 0.02 -1.14 35.01
CA THR A 27 -0.16 -1.78 33.72
C THR A 27 -1.44 -1.29 33.06
N LEU A 28 -2.51 -1.15 33.84
CA LEU A 28 -3.77 -0.65 33.30
C LEU A 28 -3.62 0.78 32.80
N CYS A 29 -2.94 1.63 33.57
CA CYS A 29 -2.70 3.00 33.13
C CYS A 29 -1.91 3.04 31.83
N ALA A 30 -0.87 2.22 31.75
CA ALA A 30 -0.06 2.16 30.54
C ALA A 30 -0.88 1.65 29.35
N PHE A 31 -1.75 0.66 29.57
CA PHE A 31 -2.60 0.14 28.53
C PHE A 31 -3.57 1.20 28.01
N LEU A 32 -4.14 1.99 28.93
CA LEU A 32 -5.05 3.05 28.51
C LEU A 32 -4.31 4.12 27.72
N LEU A 33 -3.06 4.41 28.08
CA LEU A 33 -2.25 5.32 27.28
C LEU A 33 -1.95 4.75 25.90
N PHE A 34 -1.88 3.44 25.78
CA PHE A 34 -1.60 2.79 24.49
C PHE A 34 -2.84 2.72 23.60
N VAL A 35 -4.04 2.75 24.17
CA VAL A 35 -5.27 2.62 23.38
C VAL A 35 -5.41 3.78 22.38
N GLY A 36 -5.03 5.01 22.76
CA GLY A 36 -5.07 6.12 21.83
C GLY A 36 -4.22 5.87 20.59
N PRO A 37 -2.95 5.52 20.77
CA PRO A 37 -2.13 5.15 19.62
C PRO A 37 -2.67 3.98 18.81
N ILE A 38 -3.31 3.00 19.43
CA ILE A 38 -3.91 1.89 18.69
C ILE A 38 -4.93 2.45 17.71
N ALA A 39 -5.78 3.35 18.15
CA ALA A 39 -6.80 3.91 17.29
C ALA A 39 -6.20 4.80 16.21
N LYS A 40 -5.23 5.64 16.58
CA LYS A 40 -4.66 6.60 15.64
C LYS A 40 -3.87 5.91 14.54
N SER A 41 -3.12 4.88 14.89
CA SER A 41 -2.29 4.16 13.93
C SER A 41 -3.00 2.95 13.32
N ALA A 42 -4.30 2.84 13.50
CA ALA A 42 -5.09 1.76 12.90
C ALA A 42 -4.54 0.38 13.24
N GLN A 43 -4.23 0.17 14.51
CA GLN A 43 -3.78 -1.13 14.97
C GLN A 43 -4.99 -1.97 15.40
N PHE A 44 -4.86 -3.28 15.28
CA PHE A 44 -5.93 -4.17 15.70
C PHE A 44 -6.26 -3.96 17.19
N PRO A 45 -7.53 -3.91 17.58
CA PRO A 45 -8.73 -4.08 16.77
C PRO A 45 -9.40 -2.78 16.31
N LEU A 46 -8.73 -1.65 16.43
CA LEU A 46 -9.30 -0.36 16.05
C LEU A 46 -8.80 0.09 14.68
N HIS A 47 -8.79 -0.84 13.72
CA HIS A 47 -8.17 -0.63 12.43
C HIS A 47 -9.14 -0.40 11.27
N VAL A 48 -10.42 -0.64 11.50
CA VAL A 48 -11.39 -0.72 10.40
C VAL A 48 -11.57 0.60 9.67
N TRP A 49 -11.37 1.70 10.38
CA TRP A 49 -11.60 3.02 9.82
C TRP A 49 -10.62 3.37 8.68
N LEU A 50 -9.42 2.81 8.69
CA LEU A 50 -8.39 3.24 7.73
C LEU A 50 -8.74 2.87 6.29
N PRO A 51 -9.13 1.63 5.97
CA PRO A 51 -9.56 1.36 4.59
C PRO A 51 -10.81 2.13 4.21
N ASP A 52 -11.72 2.38 5.15
CA ASP A 52 -12.93 3.12 4.83
C ASP A 52 -12.64 4.59 4.55
N ALA A 53 -11.57 5.12 5.12
CA ALA A 53 -11.16 6.50 4.87
C ALA A 53 -10.69 6.71 3.44
N MET A 54 -10.50 5.64 2.68
CA MET A 54 -10.06 5.75 1.29
C MET A 54 -11.15 6.29 0.36
N GLU A 55 -12.32 6.58 0.88
CA GLU A 55 -13.35 7.27 0.09
C GLU A 55 -12.96 8.71 -0.21
N GLY A 56 -12.05 9.28 0.56
CA GLY A 56 -11.62 10.65 0.36
C GLY A 56 -10.69 10.82 -0.83
N PRO A 57 -10.38 12.08 -1.18
CA PRO A 57 -9.48 12.33 -2.31
C PRO A 57 -8.09 11.73 -2.08
N THR A 58 -7.46 11.30 -3.16
CA THR A 58 -6.20 10.58 -3.05
C THR A 58 -5.06 11.41 -2.42
N PRO A 59 -4.91 12.72 -2.71
CA PRO A 59 -3.85 13.47 -2.03
C PRO A 59 -4.01 13.49 -0.51
N ILE A 60 -5.25 13.49 -0.02
CA ILE A 60 -5.49 13.42 1.42
C ILE A 60 -5.13 12.04 1.94
N SER A 61 -5.42 11.00 1.17
CA SER A 61 -5.01 9.65 1.55
C SER A 61 -3.49 9.57 1.69
N ALA A 62 -2.77 10.20 0.77
CA ALA A 62 -1.31 10.22 0.84
C ALA A 62 -0.84 10.99 2.08
N LEU A 63 -1.41 12.16 2.31
CA LEU A 63 -0.93 13.02 3.39
C LEU A 63 -1.34 12.50 4.77
N ILE A 64 -2.63 12.25 4.96
CA ILE A 64 -3.16 11.95 6.29
C ILE A 64 -3.06 10.47 6.62
N HIS A 65 -3.50 9.63 5.70
CA HIS A 65 -3.68 8.21 6.02
C HIS A 65 -2.46 7.35 5.72
N ALA A 66 -1.44 7.92 5.08
CA ALA A 66 -0.22 7.18 4.82
C ALA A 66 0.99 7.76 5.56
N ALA A 67 1.11 9.07 5.63
CA ALA A 67 2.37 9.67 6.06
C ALA A 67 2.32 10.37 7.42
N THR A 68 1.19 10.94 7.84
CA THR A 68 1.23 11.80 9.03
C THR A 68 0.33 11.34 10.17
N MET A 69 -0.98 11.30 9.98
CA MET A 69 -1.88 11.02 11.10
C MET A 69 -1.69 9.62 11.65
N VAL A 70 -1.54 8.65 10.76
CA VAL A 70 -1.33 7.27 11.20
C VAL A 70 0.04 7.09 11.83
N ALA A 71 1.00 7.93 11.47
CA ALA A 71 2.32 7.89 12.09
C ALA A 71 2.30 8.50 13.49
N ALA A 72 1.31 9.34 13.79
CA ALA A 72 1.27 10.02 15.09
C ALA A 72 1.12 9.02 16.24
N GLY A 73 0.36 7.95 16.05
CA GLY A 73 0.25 6.93 17.11
C GLY A 73 1.57 6.24 17.38
N ILE A 74 2.30 5.91 16.33
CA ILE A 74 3.63 5.33 16.49
C ILE A 74 4.54 6.31 17.22
N PHE A 75 4.48 7.58 16.82
CA PHE A 75 5.31 8.59 17.44
C PHE A 75 4.99 8.75 18.93
N LEU A 76 3.72 8.72 19.30
CA LEU A 76 3.34 8.83 20.70
C LEU A 76 3.86 7.65 21.52
N VAL A 77 3.76 6.43 20.99
CA VAL A 77 4.31 5.28 21.70
C VAL A 77 5.83 5.41 21.83
N ALA A 78 6.49 5.93 20.81
CA ALA A 78 7.93 6.16 20.89
C ALA A 78 8.28 7.20 21.95
N ARG A 79 7.49 8.26 22.03
CA ARG A 79 7.72 9.30 23.04
C ARG A 79 7.48 8.78 24.46
N LEU A 80 6.54 7.85 24.60
CA LEU A 80 6.23 7.28 25.91
C LEU A 80 6.99 5.99 26.19
N LEU A 81 7.92 5.62 25.31
CA LEU A 81 8.62 4.37 25.48
C LEU A 81 9.38 4.25 26.81
N PRO A 82 10.03 5.31 27.31
CA PRO A 82 10.67 5.20 28.63
C PRO A 82 9.69 4.82 29.74
N LEU A 83 8.43 5.19 29.60
CA LEU A 83 7.41 4.82 30.56
C LEU A 83 6.97 3.38 30.36
N PHE A 84 6.80 2.96 29.11
CA PHE A 84 6.35 1.59 28.81
C PHE A 84 7.42 0.55 29.11
N ILE A 85 8.68 0.91 28.91
CA ILE A 85 9.77 -0.08 28.98
C ILE A 85 9.95 -0.62 30.38
N VAL A 86 9.54 0.11 31.40
CA VAL A 86 9.68 -0.37 32.77
C VAL A 86 8.53 -1.30 33.18
N ILE A 87 7.56 -1.48 32.32
CA ILE A 87 6.44 -2.39 32.57
C ILE A 87 6.47 -3.48 31.50
N PRO A 88 7.03 -4.66 31.78
CA PRO A 88 7.17 -5.69 30.74
C PRO A 88 5.84 -6.16 30.16
N SER A 89 4.78 -6.12 30.94
CA SER A 89 3.48 -6.59 30.45
C SER A 89 2.99 -5.75 29.27
N ILE A 90 3.13 -4.43 29.37
CA ILE A 90 2.64 -3.57 28.30
C ILE A 90 3.53 -3.71 27.07
N MET A 91 4.82 -3.93 27.24
CA MET A 91 5.72 -4.14 26.11
C MET A 91 5.32 -5.38 25.33
N TYR A 92 4.94 -6.44 26.04
CA TYR A 92 4.47 -7.65 25.39
C TYR A 92 3.18 -7.39 24.62
N ILE A 93 2.26 -6.63 25.22
CA ILE A 93 1.00 -6.30 24.55
C ILE A 93 1.25 -5.47 23.29
N ILE A 94 2.16 -4.51 23.35
CA ILE A 94 2.49 -3.69 22.18
C ILE A 94 3.02 -4.56 21.06
N SER A 95 3.94 -5.48 21.39
CA SER A 95 4.49 -6.39 20.39
C SER A 95 3.42 -7.28 19.78
N LEU A 96 2.55 -7.81 20.61
CA LEU A 96 1.50 -8.72 20.17
C LEU A 96 0.54 -8.02 19.22
N ILE A 97 0.13 -6.81 19.58
CA ILE A 97 -0.78 -6.04 18.73
C ILE A 97 -0.10 -5.69 17.41
N GLY A 98 1.19 -5.37 17.46
CA GLY A 98 1.94 -5.09 16.24
C GLY A 98 1.97 -6.30 15.30
N ILE A 99 2.25 -7.48 15.84
CA ILE A 99 2.30 -8.70 15.03
C ILE A 99 0.95 -9.01 14.42
N ILE A 100 -0.11 -8.93 15.23
CA ILE A 100 -1.45 -9.22 14.73
C ILE A 100 -1.81 -8.26 13.61
N THR A 101 -1.47 -6.98 13.78
CA THR A 101 -1.77 -5.98 12.76
C THR A 101 -0.98 -6.23 11.48
N VAL A 102 0.28 -6.65 11.59
CA VAL A 102 1.08 -6.97 10.40
C VAL A 102 0.42 -8.09 9.61
N LEU A 103 0.08 -9.17 10.28
CA LEU A 103 -0.51 -10.32 9.60
C LEU A 103 -1.86 -9.97 8.98
N LEU A 104 -2.69 -9.28 9.74
CA LEU A 104 -4.02 -8.92 9.27
C LEU A 104 -3.93 -7.98 8.07
N GLY A 105 -3.11 -6.94 8.16
CA GLY A 105 -2.97 -5.99 7.07
C GLY A 105 -2.39 -6.63 5.82
N ALA A 106 -1.36 -7.45 5.98
CA ALA A 106 -0.73 -8.08 4.82
C ALA A 106 -1.68 -9.04 4.12
N THR A 107 -2.40 -9.85 4.87
CA THR A 107 -3.30 -10.83 4.25
C THR A 107 -4.50 -10.14 3.60
N LEU A 108 -5.06 -9.11 4.23
CA LEU A 108 -6.19 -8.41 3.66
C LEU A 108 -5.78 -7.61 2.42
N ALA A 109 -4.54 -7.10 2.39
CA ALA A 109 -4.08 -6.36 1.23
C ALA A 109 -4.04 -7.22 -0.02
N LEU A 110 -3.76 -8.52 0.13
CA LEU A 110 -3.68 -9.41 -1.02
C LEU A 110 -5.01 -9.59 -1.73
N ALA A 111 -6.11 -9.38 -1.04
CA ALA A 111 -7.44 -9.68 -1.58
C ALA A 111 -8.19 -8.45 -2.08
N GLN A 112 -7.55 -7.27 -2.09
CA GLN A 112 -8.25 -6.05 -2.43
C GLN A 112 -8.29 -5.81 -3.92
N LYS A 113 -9.45 -5.40 -4.42
CA LYS A 113 -9.60 -5.01 -5.82
C LYS A 113 -9.35 -3.53 -6.01
N ASP A 114 -9.53 -2.74 -4.97
CA ASP A 114 -9.37 -1.29 -5.02
C ASP A 114 -7.92 -0.96 -4.70
N ILE A 115 -7.26 -0.21 -5.58
CA ILE A 115 -5.85 0.10 -5.40
C ILE A 115 -5.59 0.90 -4.13
N LYS A 116 -6.49 1.83 -3.79
CA LYS A 116 -6.31 2.62 -2.59
C LYS A 116 -6.51 1.78 -1.33
N ARG A 117 -7.49 0.89 -1.33
CA ARG A 117 -7.70 0.03 -0.17
C ARG A 117 -6.55 -0.95 0.00
N GLY A 118 -6.00 -1.45 -1.10
CA GLY A 118 -4.82 -2.29 -1.02
C GLY A 118 -3.65 -1.56 -0.38
N LEU A 119 -3.42 -0.31 -0.79
CA LEU A 119 -2.38 0.50 -0.18
C LEU A 119 -2.67 0.81 1.28
N ALA A 120 -3.95 1.00 1.64
CA ALA A 120 -4.31 1.26 3.02
C ALA A 120 -4.00 0.07 3.93
N TYR A 121 -4.34 -1.15 3.48
CA TYR A 121 -4.01 -2.33 4.26
C TYR A 121 -2.50 -2.55 4.33
N SER A 122 -1.80 -2.21 3.27
CA SER A 122 -0.34 -2.27 3.30
C SER A 122 0.23 -1.27 4.31
N THR A 123 -0.36 -0.07 4.37
CA THR A 123 0.05 0.92 5.37
C THR A 123 -0.19 0.39 6.78
N MET A 124 -1.34 -0.25 6.99
CA MET A 124 -1.65 -0.83 8.30
C MET A 124 -0.61 -1.87 8.68
N SER A 125 -0.21 -2.70 7.73
CA SER A 125 0.81 -3.71 7.96
C SER A 125 2.15 -3.09 8.34
N GLN A 126 2.55 -2.03 7.64
CA GLN A 126 3.82 -1.38 7.93
C GLN A 126 3.79 -0.68 9.30
N LEU A 127 2.66 -0.09 9.66
CA LEU A 127 2.53 0.49 10.99
C LEU A 127 2.60 -0.59 12.07
N GLY A 128 2.11 -1.78 11.76
CA GLY A 128 2.27 -2.91 12.67
C GLY A 128 3.73 -3.29 12.88
N TYR A 129 4.55 -3.21 11.82
CA TYR A 129 5.98 -3.45 11.96
C TYR A 129 6.61 -2.43 12.91
N MET A 130 6.23 -1.17 12.76
CA MET A 130 6.77 -0.13 13.63
C MET A 130 6.35 -0.35 15.08
N MET A 131 5.09 -0.73 15.28
CA MET A 131 4.60 -1.01 16.61
C MET A 131 5.31 -2.21 17.22
N LEU A 132 5.58 -3.24 16.42
CA LEU A 132 6.34 -4.40 16.88
C LEU A 132 7.75 -3.98 17.29
N ALA A 133 8.40 -3.13 16.50
CA ALA A 133 9.74 -2.65 16.83
C ALA A 133 9.72 -1.89 18.16
N LEU A 134 8.72 -1.06 18.38
CA LEU A 134 8.61 -0.35 19.64
C LEU A 134 8.35 -1.31 20.81
N GLY A 135 7.54 -2.33 20.57
CA GLY A 135 7.28 -3.34 21.60
C GLY A 135 8.51 -4.12 21.98
N MET A 136 9.46 -4.22 21.07
CA MET A 136 10.74 -4.86 21.38
C MET A 136 11.75 -3.90 22.00
N GLY A 137 11.36 -2.65 22.17
CA GLY A 137 12.24 -1.65 22.76
C GLY A 137 13.15 -0.96 21.79
N SER A 138 12.98 -1.19 20.50
CA SER A 138 13.87 -0.60 19.50
C SER A 138 13.30 0.73 19.02
N TYR A 139 13.65 1.78 19.73
CA TYR A 139 13.18 3.13 19.43
C TYR A 139 13.70 3.60 18.07
N ARG A 140 14.99 3.38 17.83
CA ARG A 140 15.64 3.88 16.64
C ARG A 140 15.07 3.24 15.37
N SER A 141 14.94 1.92 15.38
CA SER A 141 14.48 1.24 14.16
C SER A 141 13.03 1.60 13.82
N ALA A 142 12.19 1.79 14.84
CA ALA A 142 10.81 2.16 14.61
C ALA A 142 10.72 3.55 13.98
N LEU A 143 11.45 4.52 14.50
CA LEU A 143 11.41 5.86 13.94
C LEU A 143 12.10 5.94 12.58
N PHE A 144 13.14 5.15 12.37
CA PHE A 144 13.79 5.09 11.06
C PHE A 144 12.80 4.61 10.01
N HIS A 145 12.11 3.52 10.32
CA HIS A 145 11.12 2.99 9.38
C HIS A 145 9.94 3.96 9.20
N LEU A 146 9.58 4.69 10.25
CA LEU A 146 8.54 5.70 10.13
C LEU A 146 8.89 6.73 9.07
N ILE A 147 10.14 7.20 9.09
CA ILE A 147 10.60 8.21 8.14
C ILE A 147 10.63 7.65 6.72
N THR A 148 11.28 6.51 6.54
CA THR A 148 11.41 5.95 5.20
C THR A 148 10.07 5.52 4.62
N HIS A 149 9.20 4.97 5.46
CA HIS A 149 7.88 4.55 5.02
C HIS A 149 7.04 5.72 4.58
N ALA A 150 7.15 6.87 5.28
CA ALA A 150 6.36 8.03 4.92
C ALA A 150 6.62 8.45 3.48
N TYR A 151 7.89 8.53 3.09
CA TYR A 151 8.22 8.90 1.72
C TYR A 151 7.75 7.87 0.70
N SER A 152 8.01 6.60 0.98
CA SER A 152 7.66 5.55 0.03
C SER A 152 6.14 5.43 -0.15
N LYS A 153 5.40 5.47 0.95
CA LYS A 153 3.96 5.30 0.87
C LYS A 153 3.28 6.52 0.27
N ALA A 154 3.77 7.73 0.59
CA ALA A 154 3.24 8.92 -0.04
C ALA A 154 3.44 8.87 -1.55
N LEU A 155 4.61 8.40 -1.99
CA LEU A 155 4.85 8.25 -3.43
C LEU A 155 3.88 7.25 -4.04
N LEU A 156 3.62 6.14 -3.38
CA LEU A 156 2.70 5.14 -3.91
C LEU A 156 1.27 5.68 -3.99
N PHE A 157 0.83 6.43 -2.98
CA PHE A 157 -0.51 7.00 -3.03
C PHE A 157 -0.63 8.07 -4.10
N LEU A 158 0.38 8.94 -4.26
CA LEU A 158 0.32 9.93 -5.32
C LEU A 158 0.38 9.27 -6.67
N GLY A 159 1.18 8.21 -6.81
CA GLY A 159 1.22 7.44 -8.06
C GLY A 159 -0.12 6.79 -8.36
N SER A 160 -0.77 6.23 -7.34
CA SER A 160 -2.09 5.66 -7.58
C SER A 160 -3.09 6.74 -7.95
N GLY A 161 -2.97 7.93 -7.37
CA GLY A 161 -3.82 9.05 -7.75
C GLY A 161 -3.63 9.45 -9.20
N SER A 162 -2.40 9.45 -9.66
CA SER A 162 -2.11 9.73 -11.06
C SER A 162 -2.74 8.67 -11.97
N ILE A 163 -2.63 7.40 -11.59
CA ILE A 163 -3.23 6.31 -12.35
C ILE A 163 -4.76 6.45 -12.36
N ILE A 164 -5.36 6.73 -11.21
CA ILE A 164 -6.81 6.87 -11.13
C ILE A 164 -7.26 8.03 -12.01
N HIS A 165 -6.54 9.14 -11.97
CA HIS A 165 -6.88 10.30 -12.77
C HIS A 165 -6.83 9.96 -14.27
N SER A 166 -5.82 9.19 -14.66
CA SER A 166 -5.69 8.76 -16.06
C SER A 166 -6.81 7.80 -16.44
N MET A 167 -7.20 6.91 -15.53
CA MET A 167 -8.25 5.95 -15.81
C MET A 167 -9.63 6.60 -15.85
N GLU A 168 -9.85 7.66 -15.10
CA GLU A 168 -11.14 8.34 -15.10
C GLU A 168 -11.53 8.84 -16.48
N ALA A 169 -10.55 9.23 -17.27
CA ALA A 169 -10.82 9.69 -18.62
C ALA A 169 -11.37 8.58 -19.50
N ILE A 170 -11.12 7.33 -19.13
CA ILE A 170 -11.55 6.19 -19.94
C ILE A 170 -12.80 5.54 -19.41
N VAL A 171 -12.81 5.25 -18.11
CA VAL A 171 -13.91 4.47 -17.53
C VAL A 171 -14.94 5.33 -16.78
N GLY A 172 -14.69 6.63 -16.70
CA GLY A 172 -15.60 7.52 -16.00
C GLY A 172 -15.19 7.73 -14.55
N TYR A 173 -15.90 8.61 -13.89
CA TYR A 173 -15.53 9.05 -12.55
C TYR A 173 -16.01 8.14 -11.43
N SER A 174 -16.62 7.02 -11.76
CA SER A 174 -17.08 6.09 -10.74
C SER A 174 -15.87 5.41 -10.06
N PRO A 175 -15.74 5.51 -8.74
CA PRO A 175 -14.63 4.86 -8.06
C PRO A 175 -14.61 3.35 -8.25
N ASP A 176 -15.77 2.74 -8.42
CA ASP A 176 -15.85 1.29 -8.63
C ASP A 176 -15.09 0.86 -9.87
N LYS A 177 -14.92 1.77 -10.82
CA LYS A 177 -14.22 1.45 -12.05
C LYS A 177 -12.84 2.06 -12.10
N SER A 178 -12.73 3.33 -11.72
CA SER A 178 -11.44 4.03 -11.87
C SER A 178 -10.40 3.54 -10.88
N GLN A 179 -10.81 3.01 -9.74
CA GLN A 179 -9.87 2.52 -8.73
C GLN A 179 -9.71 1.01 -8.77
N ASN A 180 -10.40 0.33 -9.67
CA ASN A 180 -10.41 -1.13 -9.69
C ASN A 180 -9.18 -1.66 -10.43
N ILE A 181 -8.35 -2.40 -9.71
CA ILE A 181 -7.10 -2.93 -10.25
C ILE A 181 -7.36 -3.86 -11.42
N ILE A 182 -8.49 -4.58 -11.40
CA ILE A 182 -8.79 -5.55 -12.45
C ILE A 182 -8.94 -4.86 -13.81
N LEU A 183 -9.40 -3.62 -13.81
CA LEU A 183 -9.57 -2.87 -15.04
C LEU A 183 -8.30 -2.16 -15.51
N MET A 184 -7.26 -2.18 -14.69
CA MET A 184 -5.99 -1.56 -15.03
C MET A 184 -5.08 -2.59 -15.69
N GLY A 185 -4.06 -2.09 -16.37
CA GLY A 185 -3.09 -2.95 -17.01
C GLY A 185 -2.46 -2.26 -18.20
N GLY A 186 -1.28 -2.73 -18.58
CA GLY A 186 -0.59 -2.19 -19.72
C GLY A 186 -0.21 -0.73 -19.60
N LEU A 187 -0.10 -0.25 -18.37
CA LEU A 187 0.14 1.18 -18.15
C LEU A 187 1.60 1.58 -18.40
N THR A 188 2.48 0.60 -18.58
CA THR A 188 3.89 0.91 -18.79
C THR A 188 4.13 1.77 -20.02
N LYS A 189 3.32 1.58 -21.05
CA LYS A 189 3.50 2.32 -22.28
C LYS A 189 2.82 3.68 -22.24
N HIS A 190 1.79 3.81 -21.44
CA HIS A 190 0.95 5.00 -21.51
C HIS A 190 1.22 6.01 -20.42
N VAL A 191 1.70 5.56 -19.27
CA VAL A 191 2.06 6.46 -18.16
C VAL A 191 3.44 6.09 -17.64
N PRO A 192 4.48 6.34 -18.43
CA PRO A 192 5.82 5.86 -18.06
C PRO A 192 6.40 6.50 -16.81
N ILE A 193 6.17 7.79 -16.58
CA ILE A 193 6.72 8.45 -15.41
C ILE A 193 6.03 7.94 -14.15
N THR A 194 4.71 7.86 -14.19
CA THR A 194 3.96 7.32 -13.07
C THR A 194 4.34 5.87 -12.79
N LYS A 195 4.54 5.09 -13.86
CA LYS A 195 4.95 3.70 -13.71
C LYS A 195 6.30 3.60 -13.02
N THR A 196 7.25 4.43 -13.43
CA THR A 196 8.58 4.41 -12.84
C THR A 196 8.52 4.79 -11.37
N ALA A 197 7.78 5.84 -11.04
CA ALA A 197 7.64 6.28 -9.65
C ALA A 197 6.96 5.21 -8.81
N PHE A 198 5.91 4.60 -9.33
CA PHE A 198 5.19 3.56 -8.60
C PHE A 198 6.08 2.34 -8.40
N LEU A 199 6.87 1.97 -9.40
CA LEU A 199 7.77 0.84 -9.29
C LEU A 199 8.83 1.09 -8.21
N VAL A 200 9.43 2.27 -8.21
CA VAL A 200 10.46 2.59 -7.21
C VAL A 200 9.86 2.59 -5.81
N GLY A 201 8.67 3.16 -5.64
CA GLY A 201 8.01 3.13 -4.34
C GLY A 201 7.71 1.73 -3.87
N THR A 202 7.27 0.87 -4.79
CA THR A 202 6.99 -0.52 -4.46
C THR A 202 8.25 -1.27 -4.07
N LEU A 203 9.32 -1.09 -4.84
CA LEU A 203 10.58 -1.76 -4.52
C LEU A 203 11.15 -1.27 -3.20
N SER A 204 10.97 0.01 -2.89
CA SER A 204 11.40 0.54 -1.62
C SER A 204 10.66 -0.14 -0.47
N LEU A 205 9.34 -0.25 -0.57
CA LEU A 205 8.57 -0.91 0.48
C LEU A 205 8.87 -2.39 0.59
N CYS A 206 9.26 -3.03 -0.51
CA CYS A 206 9.65 -4.44 -0.47
C CYS A 206 10.97 -4.65 0.24
N GLY A 207 11.74 -3.60 0.44
CA GLY A 207 13.02 -3.73 1.10
C GLY A 207 14.15 -4.13 0.17
N ILE A 208 14.09 -3.68 -1.09
CA ILE A 208 15.13 -4.00 -2.06
C ILE A 208 16.27 -2.97 -1.93
N PRO A 209 17.52 -3.41 -1.74
CA PRO A 209 18.61 -2.45 -1.68
C PRO A 209 18.80 -1.76 -3.03
N PRO A 210 19.22 -0.53 -3.06
CA PRO A 210 19.67 0.31 -1.93
C PRO A 210 18.60 1.33 -1.50
N LEU A 211 17.34 1.04 -1.74
CA LEU A 211 16.28 2.02 -1.49
C LEU A 211 16.02 2.20 0.00
N ALA A 212 15.30 3.28 0.33
CA ALA A 212 15.20 3.74 1.71
C ALA A 212 14.70 2.69 2.68
N CYS A 213 13.60 2.03 2.36
CA CYS A 213 12.99 1.10 3.30
C CYS A 213 13.80 -0.19 3.50
N PHE A 214 14.78 -0.47 2.62
CA PHE A 214 15.66 -1.59 2.84
C PHE A 214 16.43 -1.41 4.16
N TRP A 215 17.03 -0.24 4.34
CA TRP A 215 17.84 0.01 5.52
C TRP A 215 17.02 -0.08 6.81
N SER A 216 15.85 0.54 6.80
CA SER A 216 15.04 0.58 8.01
C SER A 216 14.36 -0.76 8.31
N LYS A 217 13.88 -1.42 7.27
CA LYS A 217 13.18 -2.68 7.47
C LYS A 217 14.16 -3.79 7.88
N ASP A 218 15.33 -3.77 7.34
CA ASP A 218 16.34 -4.74 7.70
C ASP A 218 16.71 -4.59 9.18
N GLU A 219 16.75 -3.40 9.66
CA GLU A 219 17.05 -3.14 11.07
C GLU A 219 15.95 -3.70 11.96
N ILE A 220 14.75 -3.53 11.59
CA ILE A 220 13.63 -4.14 12.33
C ILE A 220 13.75 -5.68 12.31
N UNK A 221 13.98 -6.02 11.21
CA UNK A 221 14.06 -7.45 11.06
C UNK A 221 15.25 -8.01 11.82
N UNK A 222 16.29 -7.29 11.99
CA UNK A 222 17.38 -7.70 12.80
C UNK A 222 17.03 -7.62 14.26
N UNK A 223 16.41 -6.70 14.70
CA UNK A 223 15.90 -6.55 15.99
C UNK A 223 14.94 -7.64 16.40
N UNK A 224 14.25 -8.03 15.48
CA UNK A 224 13.31 -9.08 15.72
C UNK A 224 14.01 -10.45 15.87
N UNK A 225 14.95 -10.48 15.14
CA UNK A 225 15.70 -11.72 15.21
C UNK A 225 16.54 -11.79 16.49
N UNK A 226 16.82 -10.75 16.90
CA UNK A 226 17.61 -10.67 18.08
C UNK A 226 16.81 -10.69 19.36
N UNK A 227 15.82 -10.18 19.40
CA UNK A 227 15.02 -10.02 20.60
C UNK A 227 13.94 -11.04 20.73
N UNK A 228 13.52 -11.32 19.71
CA UNK A 228 12.32 -12.12 19.78
C UNK A 228 12.62 -13.59 19.74
N UNK A 229 11.82 -14.16 20.09
CA UNK A 229 11.82 -15.57 20.00
C UNK A 229 11.61 -16.02 18.61
N UNK A 230 11.82 -17.03 18.40
CA UNK A 230 11.62 -17.67 17.13
C UNK A 230 10.25 -17.51 16.55
N UNK A 231 9.32 -17.53 17.31
CA UNK A 231 7.97 -17.42 16.84
C UNK A 231 7.68 -16.05 16.27
N UNK A 232 8.22 -15.23 16.79
CA UNK A 232 8.03 -13.91 16.32
C UNK A 232 8.82 -13.66 15.08
N UNK A 233 9.78 -14.13 15.02
CA UNK A 233 10.59 -14.05 13.84
C UNK A 233 9.99 -14.76 12.68
N UNK A 234 9.51 -15.70 12.92
CA UNK A 234 8.82 -16.45 11.90
C UNK A 234 7.60 -15.74 11.42
N UNK A 235 7.05 -15.20 12.21
CA UNK A 235 5.90 -14.41 11.85
C UNK A 235 6.29 -13.13 11.12
N UNK A 236 7.23 -12.67 11.45
CA UNK A 236 7.69 -11.51 10.80
C UNK A 236 8.25 -11.80 9.44
N UNK A 237 8.79 -12.74 9.37
CA UNK A 237 9.28 -13.22 8.12
C UNK A 237 8.19 -13.58 7.18
N UNK A 238 7.27 -14.10 7.65
CA UNK A 238 6.12 -14.42 6.84
C UNK A 238 5.37 -13.21 6.46
N UNK A 239 5.41 -12.41 7.19
CA UNK A 239 4.78 -11.17 6.95
C UNK A 239 5.56 -10.32 5.96
N UNK A 240 6.67 -10.45 5.99
CA UNK A 240 7.51 -9.80 5.02
C UNK A 240 7.29 -10.33 3.64
N UNK A 241 7.10 -11.40 3.55
CA UNK A 241 6.75 -12.06 2.31
C UNK A 241 5.40 -11.65 1.86
N UNK A 242 4.64 -11.58 2.67
CA UNK A 242 3.29 -11.16 2.37
C UNK A 242 3.26 -9.69 2.01
N UNK A 243 3.98 -9.04 2.58
CA UNK A 243 4.02 -7.66 2.27
C UNK A 243 4.68 -7.39 0.95
N UNK A 244 5.50 -8.05 0.71
CA UNK A 244 6.15 -8.00 -0.53
C UNK A 244 5.28 -8.50 -1.63
N UNK A 245 4.64 -9.34 -1.40
CA UNK A 245 3.67 -9.89 -2.34
C UNK A 245 2.55 -8.93 -2.57
N UNK A 246 2.27 -8.34 -1.72
CA UNK A 246 1.23 -7.37 -1.80
C UNK A 246 1.68 -6.13 -2.57
N UNK A 247 2.71 -5.82 -2.30
CA UNK A 247 3.22 -4.69 -2.96
C UNK A 247 3.60 -5.00 -4.39
N UNK A 248 4.04 -5.96 -4.60
CA UNK A 248 4.34 -6.41 -5.90
C UNK A 248 3.12 -6.72 -6.68
N UNK A 249 2.29 -7.12 -6.09
CA UNK A 249 1.03 -7.41 -6.72
C UNK A 249 0.37 -6.17 -7.22
N UNK A 250 0.52 -5.27 -6.56
CA UNK A 250 0.01 -4.02 -6.96
C UNK A 250 0.81 -3.44 -8.12
N UNK A 251 1.91 -3.60 -8.05
CA UNK A 251 2.76 -3.16 -9.09
C UNK A 251 2.60 -4.00 -10.34
N UNK A 252 2.50 -5.07 -10.17
CA UNK A 252 2.33 -5.97 -11.27
C UNK A 252 1.01 -5.82 -11.92
N UNK A 253 0.22 -5.64 -11.24
CA UNK A 253 -1.10 -5.47 -11.74
C UNK A 253 -1.25 -4.15 -12.45
N UNK A 254 -0.68 -3.36 -11.94
CA UNK A 254 -0.81 -2.06 -12.49
C UNK A 254 0.13 -1.87 -13.64
N UNK A 255 1.04 -2.36 -13.55
CA UNK A 255 1.98 -2.04 -14.57
C UNK A 255 2.18 -3.14 -15.58
N UNK A 256 2.25 -4.07 -15.19
CA UNK A 256 2.72 -5.08 -16.10
C UNK A 256 1.67 -5.96 -16.60
N UNK A 257 0.77 -5.97 -16.04
CA UNK A 257 -0.25 -6.89 -16.40
C UNK A 257 -0.76 -6.59 -17.74
N UNK A 258 -1.35 -7.27 -18.22
CA UNK A 258 -1.90 -7.14 -19.52
C UNK A 258 -3.03 -6.21 -19.43
N UNK A 259 -3.18 -5.72 -20.23
CA UNK A 259 -4.17 -4.75 -20.38
C UNK A 259 -5.51 -5.26 -20.05
N UNK A 260 -5.64 -5.41 -19.15
CA UNK A 260 -6.95 -5.73 -18.68
C UNK A 260 -7.94 -4.67 -18.98
N UNK A 261 -7.55 -3.55 -18.85
CA UNK A 261 -8.38 -2.49 -19.21
C UNK A 261 -8.32 -2.24 -20.68
N UNK A 262 -7.33 -2.25 -21.08
CA UNK A 262 -7.12 -2.09 -22.45
C UNK A 262 -7.63 -3.27 -23.22
N UNK A 263 -7.48 -4.11 -22.73
CA UNK A 263 -8.06 -5.32 -23.23
C UNK A 263 -9.53 -5.34 -23.03
N UNK A 264 -9.71 -4.88 -22.12
CA UNK A 264 -11.08 -4.72 -21.84
C UNK A 264 -11.69 -3.62 -22.66
N UNK A 265 -10.97 -2.78 -22.83
CA UNK A 265 -11.42 -1.79 -23.69
C UNK A 265 -11.26 -2.19 -25.14
N UNK A 266 -10.41 -2.77 -25.25
CA UNK A 266 -10.15 -3.27 -26.52
C UNK A 266 -10.98 -4.42 -26.87
N UNK A 267 -10.94 -4.99 -26.14
CA UNK A 267 -11.76 -6.12 -26.23
C UNK A 267 -13.07 -5.72 -25.87
N UNK A 268 -12.82 -5.07 -25.23
CA UNK A 268 -13.91 -4.64 -24.86
C UNK A 268 -14.40 -3.78 -25.73
N UNK A 269 -13.47 -3.42 -26.20
CA UNK A 269 -13.92 -2.88 -26.97
C UNK A 269 -14.90 -3.59 -27.41
N UNK A 270 -14.52 -4.41 -27.43
CA UNK A 270 -15.42 -5.07 -27.93
C UNK A 270 -16.27 -5.71 -26.90
N SER A 271 -15.63 -6.38 -26.34
CA SER A 271 -16.40 -7.19 -25.43
C SER A 271 -16.85 -6.38 -24.26
N SER A 272 -16.00 -5.59 -23.71
CA SER A 272 -16.46 -4.83 -22.60
C SER A 272 -17.50 -3.85 -23.07
N PHE A 273 -17.35 -3.37 -24.21
CA PHE A 273 -18.34 -2.51 -24.77
C PHE A 273 -19.64 -3.28 -24.86
N TYR A 274 -19.52 -4.53 -25.25
CA TYR A 274 -20.64 -5.33 -25.29
C TYR A 274 -21.24 -5.54 -23.96
N SER A 275 -20.47 -5.78 -22.95
CA SER A 275 -21.02 -6.04 -21.66
C SER A 275 -21.78 -4.83 -21.17
N ILE A 276 -21.29 -3.67 -21.52
CA ILE A 276 -22.00 -2.49 -21.12
C ILE A 276 -23.29 -2.40 -21.90
N SER A 277 -23.23 -2.70 -23.15
CA SER A 277 -24.41 -2.65 -23.94
C SER A 277 -25.40 -3.68 -23.47
N LEU A 278 -24.91 -4.76 -22.93
CA LEU A 278 -25.81 -5.75 -22.46
C LEU A 278 -26.66 -5.25 -21.36
N TRP A 279 -26.13 -4.40 -20.54
CA TRP A 279 -26.93 -3.90 -19.53
C TRP A 279 -28.04 -3.12 -20.08
N GLY A 280 -27.73 -2.35 -21.01
CA GLY A 280 -28.74 -1.66 -21.54
C GLY A 280 -29.37 -2.40 -22.49
N LYS A 281 -28.86 -3.43 -22.78
CA LYS A 281 -29.13 -4.04 -23.75
C LYS A 281 -30.32 -4.42 -24.10
N GLU A 282 -30.68 -4.83 -23.33
CA GLU A 282 -31.78 -5.28 -23.75
C GLU A 282 -32.33 -4.43 -24.68
N GLU A 283 -32.20 -3.32 -24.50
CA GLU A 283 -32.77 -2.53 -25.36
C GLU A 283 -32.05 -2.44 -26.47
N ASP A 284 -31.07 -2.83 -26.54
CA ASP A 284 -30.35 -2.63 -27.56
C ASP A 284 -30.71 -3.31 -28.68
N LYS A 285 -31.28 -4.32 -28.55
CA LYS A 285 -31.49 -4.87 -29.66
C LYS A 285 -31.96 -3.93 -30.53
N LYS A 286 -32.58 -3.12 -30.15
CA LYS A 286 -32.98 -2.21 -30.97
C LYS A 286 -32.01 -1.37 -31.25
N LEU A 287 -31.21 -1.19 -30.78
CA LEU A 287 -30.28 -0.34 -31.03
C LEU A 287 -29.39 -0.76 -31.90
N ASN A 288 -29.33 -1.75 -32.08
CA ASN A 288 -28.54 -2.18 -32.81
C ASN A 288 -28.01 -1.44 -33.51
N ARG A 289 -28.25 -0.93 -33.21
CA ARG A 289 -27.79 -0.17 -33.38
C ARG A 289 -27.06 0.62 -32.88
N THR A 290 -26.90 0.82 -32.22
CA THR A 290 -26.32 1.70 -31.61
C THR A 290 -25.51 1.73 -30.71
N PHE A 291 -25.42 1.50 -29.81
CA PHE A 291 -24.83 1.77 -28.79
C PHE A 291 -24.31 1.69 -28.17
N GLY A 292 -24.39 1.79 -27.10
CA GLY A 292 -23.90 1.77 -26.30
C GLY A 292 -23.31 2.01 -25.56
N LEU A 293 -23.31 2.20 -25.33
CA LEU A 293 -22.70 2.56 -24.66
C LEU A 293 -22.49 3.19 -24.51
N VAL A 294 -22.82 3.42 -24.53
CA VAL A 294 -22.79 3.99 -24.33
C VAL A 294 -23.01 4.50 -24.30
N PRO A 295 -23.78 4.75 -24.65
CA PRO A 295 -24.00 5.30 -24.68
C PRO A 295 -24.01 5.90 -24.71
N LEU A 296 -24.02 5.87 -24.66
CA LEU A 296 -23.89 6.47 -24.82
C LEU A 296 -23.86 6.97 -25.45
N LEU A 297 -24.34 6.82 -26.16
CA LEU A 297 -24.26 7.32 -26.86
C LEU A 297 -24.63 7.90 -27.74
N THR A 298 -25.29 7.91 -28.52
CA THR A 298 -25.60 8.46 -29.24
C THR A 298 -26.14 8.95 -29.97
N MET A 299 -26.98 8.81 -30.50
CA MET A 299 -27.41 9.09 -31.22
C MET A 299 -28.03 9.85 -31.66
N ASN A 300 -28.47 10.24 -32.23
CA ASN A 300 -28.95 11.04 -32.70
C ASN A 300 -29.98 11.53 -32.38
N ASN A 301 -30.29 11.63 -32.49
CA ASN A 301 -31.24 12.26 -32.22
C ASN A 301 -32.37 11.67 -31.97
N THR A 302 -32.46 11.03 -32.15
CA THR A 302 -33.43 10.50 -31.95
C THR A 302 -33.28 9.28 -31.56
N LYS A 303 -32.84 8.94 -31.43
CA LYS A 303 -32.57 8.10 -30.92
C LYS A 303 -31.67 7.57 -30.35
N ARG A 304 -30.93 7.61 -29.96
CA ARG A 304 -30.01 7.26 -29.32
C ARG A 304 -29.62 6.80 -28.49
N ALA A 305 -29.41 6.40 -27.74
CA ALA A 305 -28.89 6.02 -26.91
C ALA A 305 -28.37 5.70 -26.09
N SER A 306 -28.10 5.31 -25.43
CA SER A 306 -27.47 5.20 -24.58
C SER A 306 -26.74 5.09 -24.01
N PHE A 307 -26.51 4.75 -23.54
CA PHE A 307 -25.60 4.80 -23.12
C PHE A 307 -25.11 4.65 -23.21
N PHE A 308 -25.59 4.65 -23.15
CA PHE A 308 -25.24 4.85 -23.32
C PHE A 308 -25.52 4.91 -23.98
N GLY A 309 -26.40 4.67 -24.55
CA GLY A 309 -26.81 4.57 -25.22
C GLY A 309 -27.35 4.66 -26.09
N ASN A 310 -28.24 4.76 -26.63
CA ASN A 310 -28.72 5.18 -27.39
C ASN A 310 -29.21 5.70 -27.74
N LYS A 311 -29.65 5.50 -27.55
CA LYS A 311 -30.04 6.09 -27.76
C LYS A 311 -30.26 6.68 -27.59
N THR A 312 -30.21 6.49 -27.40
CA THR A 312 -30.26 7.09 -27.27
C THR A 312 -30.31 7.79 -27.06
N TYR A 313 -30.69 7.74 -27.03
CA TYR A 313 -30.75 8.62 -27.04
C TYR A 313 -31.10 9.53 -27.50
N LYS A 314 -32.03 9.58 -27.91
CA LYS A 314 -32.19 10.54 -28.32
C LYS A 314 -32.54 11.39 -27.79
N ILE A 315 -33.36 11.20 -27.12
CA ILE A 315 -33.56 11.86 -26.33
C ILE A 315 -33.08 13.00 -26.31
N SER A 316 -33.23 13.55 -25.46
CA SER A 316 -32.53 14.59 -25.71
C SER A 316 -31.28 14.15 -26.11
N ASN A 317 -31.11 14.18 -27.20
CA ASN A 317 -29.97 13.72 -27.74
C ASN A 317 -28.76 14.37 -27.27
N ASN A 318 -28.86 15.58 -26.95
CA ASN A 318 -27.64 16.27 -26.68
C ASN A 318 -26.91 15.73 -25.48
N VAL A 319 -27.58 15.33 -24.48
CA VAL A 319 -26.88 14.85 -23.32
C VAL A 319 -26.10 13.62 -23.61
N ARG A 320 -26.68 12.72 -24.33
CA ARG A 320 -26.02 11.56 -24.62
C ARG A 320 -24.92 11.76 -25.49
N ASN A 321 -25.10 12.55 -26.45
CA ASN A 321 -24.09 12.70 -27.44
C ASN A 321 -22.81 13.22 -26.88
N LYS A 322 -22.87 14.07 -25.94
CA LYS A 322 -21.66 14.58 -25.47
C LYS A 322 -20.82 13.57 -24.85
N THR A 323 -21.41 12.68 -24.09
CA THR A 323 -20.57 11.78 -23.38
C THR A 323 -20.13 10.63 -24.23
N PHE A 324 -20.90 10.28 -25.21
CA PHE A 324 -20.56 9.09 -25.91
C PHE A 324 -20.29 9.24 -27.32
N ILE A 325 -19.64 10.25 -27.62
CA ILE A 325 -19.21 10.39 -28.93
C ILE A 325 -18.48 9.22 -29.36
N THR A 326 -17.81 8.58 -28.51
CA THR A 326 -17.05 7.43 -28.92
C THR A 326 -17.91 6.37 -29.54
N VAL A 327 -19.18 6.39 -29.26
CA VAL A 327 -20.04 5.38 -29.86
C VAL A 327 -20.03 5.53 -31.36
N GLU A 328 -20.03 6.72 -31.82
CA GLU A 328 -20.03 6.92 -33.24
C GLU A 328 -18.72 6.48 -33.84
N ASN A 329 -17.65 6.75 -33.13
CA ASN A 329 -16.38 6.34 -33.66
C ASN A 329 -16.31 4.83 -33.80
N PHE A 330 -16.96 4.11 -32.90
CA PHE A 330 -16.95 2.70 -33.02
C PHE A 330 -17.68 2.27 -34.28
N GLY A 331 -18.76 2.91 -34.55
CA GLY A 331 -19.53 2.53 -35.71
C GLY A 331 -18.82 2.72 -37.00
N LEU A 332 -17.86 3.60 -37.00
CA LEU A 332 -17.20 3.89 -38.23
C LEU A 332 -15.96 3.07 -38.48
N ASN A 333 -15.78 2.02 -37.78
CA ASN A 333 -14.62 1.25 -38.05
C ASN A 333 -13.36 1.88 -37.67
N THR A 334 -13.31 3.13 -37.43
CA THR A 334 -12.06 3.70 -36.99
C THR A 334 -11.92 3.25 -35.59
N ARG A 335 -11.29 2.22 -35.34
CA ARG A 335 -11.12 1.69 -34.04
C ARG A 335 -10.25 2.58 -33.22
N THR A 336 -10.76 3.69 -32.81
CA THR A 336 -10.00 4.59 -31.99
C THR A 336 -10.19 4.17 -30.55
N PHE A 337 -9.17 3.63 -29.96
CA PHE A 337 -9.22 3.27 -28.58
C PHE A 337 -8.61 4.38 -27.74
N TYR A 338 -9.26 4.70 -26.64
CA TYR A 338 -8.70 5.68 -25.72
C TYR A 338 -7.79 4.96 -24.75
N TYR A 339 -6.62 5.49 -24.60
CA TYR A 339 -5.64 4.96 -23.69
C TYR A 339 -5.33 5.99 -22.62
N PRO A 340 -4.95 5.55 -21.42
CA PRO A 340 -4.58 6.50 -20.37
C PRO A 340 -3.37 7.32 -20.78
N ASN A 341 -3.34 8.56 -20.37
CA ASN A 341 -2.22 9.44 -20.63
C ASN A 341 -1.61 9.89 -19.33
N GLU A 342 -0.37 10.33 -19.41
CA GLU A 342 0.33 10.83 -18.23
C GLU A 342 -0.39 12.03 -17.64
N SER A 343 -0.29 12.19 -16.33
CA SER A 343 -0.92 13.29 -15.64
C SER A 343 -0.14 14.60 -15.87
N ASP A 344 -0.75 15.68 -15.46
CA ASP A 344 -0.12 17.00 -15.60
C ASP A 344 1.08 17.14 -14.66
N ASN A 345 1.89 18.11 -14.94
CA ASN A 345 3.09 18.36 -14.13
C ASN A 345 2.76 18.72 -12.69
N THR A 346 1.58 19.25 -12.44
CA THR A 346 1.18 19.54 -11.06
C THR A 346 1.09 18.27 -10.22
N ILE A 347 0.78 17.15 -10.84
CA ILE A 347 0.73 15.87 -10.14
C ILE A 347 2.10 15.19 -10.16
N LEU A 348 2.83 15.33 -11.28
CA LEU A 348 4.09 14.63 -11.44
C LEU A 348 5.22 15.23 -10.61
N PHE A 349 5.22 16.54 -10.40
CA PHE A 349 6.32 17.18 -9.69
C PHE A 349 6.46 16.70 -8.25
N PRO A 350 5.38 16.66 -7.44
CA PRO A 350 5.52 16.10 -6.09
C PRO A 350 6.00 14.66 -6.10
N MET A 351 5.57 13.88 -7.09
CA MET A 351 6.02 12.50 -7.20
C MET A 351 7.51 12.42 -7.44
N LEU A 352 8.05 13.29 -8.29
CA LEU A 352 9.48 13.29 -8.56
C LEU A 352 10.29 13.69 -7.33
N VAL A 353 9.78 14.64 -6.55
CA VAL A 353 10.46 15.04 -5.33
C VAL A 353 10.53 13.87 -4.35
N LEU A 354 9.40 13.19 -4.16
CA LEU A 354 9.39 12.03 -3.27
C LEU A 354 10.28 10.91 -3.80
N LEU A 355 10.34 10.74 -5.10
CA LEU A 355 11.20 9.74 -5.71
C LEU A 355 12.66 9.97 -5.37
N LEU A 356 13.11 11.23 -5.45
CA LEU A 356 14.47 11.55 -5.10
C LEU A 356 14.77 11.22 -3.65
N PHE A 357 13.86 11.56 -2.75
CA PHE A 357 14.07 11.27 -1.33
C PHE A 357 14.12 9.78 -1.05
N ILE A 358 13.39 8.97 -1.80
CA ILE A 358 13.43 7.53 -1.59
C ILE A 358 14.83 6.98 -1.86
N PHE A 359 15.54 7.55 -2.82
CA PHE A 359 16.90 7.08 -3.09
C PHE A 359 17.88 7.47 -2.00
N PHE A 360 17.68 8.60 -1.33
CA PHE A 360 18.71 9.16 -0.47
C PHE A 360 18.38 9.19 1.02
N ILE A 361 17.11 9.17 1.40
CA ILE A 361 16.77 9.34 2.80
C ILE A 361 17.24 8.18 3.67
N GLY A 362 17.42 7.00 3.09
CA GLY A 362 17.93 5.87 3.85
C GLY A 362 19.36 6.05 4.33
N ALA A 363 20.10 6.98 3.71
CA ALA A 363 21.49 7.18 4.07
C ALA A 363 21.66 7.76 5.47
N ILE A 364 20.60 8.41 6.03
CA ILE A 364 20.74 9.00 7.36
C ILE A 364 20.84 7.94 8.45
N GLY A 365 20.44 6.71 8.17
CA GLY A 365 20.42 5.65 9.16
C GLY A 365 21.34 4.50 8.87
N ILE A 366 22.36 4.69 8.03
CA ILE A 366 23.32 3.64 7.75
C ILE A 366 24.11 3.36 9.03
N PRO A 367 24.06 2.13 9.54
CA PRO A 367 24.59 1.84 10.87
C PRO A 367 26.08 1.51 10.90
N PHE A 368 26.84 1.96 9.91
CA PHE A 368 28.25 1.62 9.83
C PHE A 368 29.10 2.69 10.48
N ASN A 369 30.06 2.23 11.25
CA ASN A 369 31.07 3.08 11.84
C ASN A 369 32.41 2.53 11.42
N GLN A 370 33.13 3.21 10.56
CA GLN A 370 34.39 2.72 10.05
C GLN A 370 35.43 3.81 10.16
N GLU A 371 36.51 3.45 10.83
CA GLU A 371 37.66 4.32 10.96
C GLU A 371 37.34 5.69 11.53
N GLY A 372 36.46 5.71 12.52
CA GLY A 372 36.17 6.96 13.17
C GLY A 372 35.14 7.85 12.47
N ILE A 373 34.68 7.43 11.30
CA ILE A 373 33.61 8.17 10.61
C ILE A 373 32.30 7.50 10.92
N ASP A 374 31.47 8.21 11.61
CA ASP A 374 30.19 7.69 12.04
C ASP A 374 29.14 8.14 11.03
N PHE A 375 28.64 7.19 10.27
CA PHE A 375 27.61 7.48 9.26
C PHE A 375 26.22 7.50 9.83
N ASP A 376 26.05 7.17 11.10
CA ASP A 376 24.73 7.06 11.68
C ASP A 376 24.24 8.41 12.17
N ILE A 377 23.81 9.26 11.25
CA ILE A 377 23.29 10.57 11.57
C ILE A 377 22.00 10.47 12.39
N LEU A 378 21.20 9.45 12.09
CA LEU A 378 19.90 9.29 12.76
C LEU A 378 20.09 9.05 14.26
N SER A 379 21.04 8.20 14.66
CA SER A 379 21.30 7.97 16.07
C SER A 379 21.78 9.23 16.78
N LYS A 380 22.57 10.03 16.08
CA LYS A 380 23.01 11.29 16.69
C LYS A 380 21.83 12.23 16.94
N LEU A 381 20.91 12.30 15.99
CA LEU A 381 19.75 13.16 16.15
C LEU A 381 18.83 12.65 17.24
N LEU A 382 18.76 11.34 17.44
CA LEU A 382 17.88 10.75 18.43
C LEU A 382 18.56 10.52 19.79
N THR A 383 19.79 10.92 19.94
CA THR A 383 20.56 10.68 21.17
C THR A 383 19.84 11.12 22.44
N PRO A 384 19.25 12.31 22.51
CA PRO A 384 18.56 12.68 23.75
C PRO A 384 17.46 11.72 24.16
N SER A 385 16.70 11.21 23.20
CA SER A 385 15.62 10.28 23.51
C SER A 385 16.14 8.89 23.81
N ILE A 386 17.21 8.46 23.11
CA ILE A 386 17.80 7.16 23.35
C ILE A 386 18.40 7.11 24.75
N ASN A 387 19.00 8.20 25.20
CA ASN A 387 19.58 8.24 26.53
C ASN A 387 18.54 8.07 27.62
N LEU A 388 17.31 8.49 27.38
CA LEU A 388 16.25 8.33 28.36
C LEU A 388 15.86 6.85 28.55
N LEU A 389 16.18 6.02 27.57
CA LEU A 389 15.83 4.60 27.65
C LEU A 389 16.82 3.79 28.48
N HIS A 390 17.97 4.40 28.83
CA HIS A 390 19.00 3.75 29.62
C HIS A 390 19.49 2.43 29.01
N THR A 391 19.46 2.34 27.69
CA THR A 391 19.96 1.15 27.02
C THR A 391 21.34 1.45 26.48
N ASN A 392 22.31 0.71 26.95
CA ASN A 392 23.66 0.84 26.47
C ASN A 392 23.86 -0.09 25.27
N SER A 393 23.35 0.31 24.15
CA SER A 393 23.56 -0.52 22.98
C SER A 393 24.51 0.20 22.04
N GLU A 394 25.76 0.04 22.30
CA GLU A 394 26.77 0.42 21.34
C GLU A 394 27.08 -0.82 20.53
N ASN A 395 26.14 -1.20 19.71
CA ASN A 395 26.37 -2.34 18.86
C ASN A 395 26.83 -1.84 17.52
N PHE A 396 28.14 -1.82 17.36
CA PHE A 396 28.69 -1.55 16.07
C PHE A 396 28.50 -2.80 15.22
N VAL A 397 27.83 -2.64 14.12
CA VAL A 397 27.54 -3.76 13.25
C VAL A 397 28.64 -3.84 12.20
N ASP A 398 29.30 -4.97 12.15
CA ASP A 398 30.31 -5.21 11.13
C ASP A 398 29.65 -5.43 9.78
N TRP A 399 30.36 -5.09 8.72
CA TRP A 399 29.87 -5.31 7.37
C TRP A 399 29.44 -6.75 7.13
N TYR A 400 30.22 -7.70 7.63
CA TYR A 400 29.93 -9.11 7.41
C TYR A 400 28.61 -9.50 8.07
N GLU A 401 28.41 -9.08 9.31
CA GLU A 401 27.21 -9.43 10.04
C GLU A 401 25.99 -8.76 9.40
N PHE A 402 26.15 -7.51 8.98
CA PHE A 402 25.08 -6.80 8.31
C PHE A 402 24.68 -7.52 7.03
N LEU A 403 25.66 -7.89 6.19
CA LEU A 403 25.34 -8.59 4.95
C LEU A 403 24.66 -9.93 5.20
N LYS A 404 25.12 -10.64 6.22
CA LYS A 404 24.55 -11.94 6.55
C LYS A 404 23.07 -11.82 6.91
N ASN A 405 22.74 -10.82 7.70
CA ASN A 405 21.36 -10.60 8.10
C ASN A 405 20.52 -10.08 6.93
N ALA A 406 21.10 -9.21 6.13
CA ALA A 406 20.40 -8.61 5.00
C ALA A 406 20.09 -9.64 3.91
N ILE A 407 20.99 -10.60 3.70
CA ILE A 407 20.75 -11.61 2.67
C ILE A 407 19.46 -12.37 2.96
N PHE A 408 19.22 -12.71 4.21
CA PHE A 408 18.03 -13.47 4.55
C PHE A 408 16.76 -12.67 4.29
N SER A 409 16.69 -11.41 4.76
CA SER A 409 15.51 -10.61 4.58
C SER A 409 15.28 -10.25 3.12
N VAL A 410 16.36 -9.94 2.38
CA VAL A 410 16.24 -9.62 0.97
C VAL A 410 15.81 -10.85 0.18
N SER A 411 16.29 -12.03 0.57
CA SER A 411 15.87 -13.27 -0.10
C SER A 411 14.37 -13.52 0.05
N ILE A 412 13.82 -13.27 1.25
CA ILE A 412 12.40 -13.45 1.47
C ILE A 412 11.62 -12.44 0.63
N ALA A 413 12.08 -11.19 0.55
CA ALA A 413 11.42 -10.17 -0.26
C ALA A 413 11.45 -10.56 -1.74
N LEU A 414 12.58 -11.02 -2.22
CA LEU A 414 12.70 -11.43 -3.62
C LEU A 414 11.83 -12.64 -3.91
N PHE A 415 11.69 -13.55 -2.95
CA PHE A 415 10.82 -14.69 -3.11
C PHE A 415 9.36 -14.26 -3.24
N GLY A 416 8.94 -13.28 -2.41
CA GLY A 416 7.59 -12.74 -2.53
C GLY A 416 7.36 -12.06 -3.88
N ILE A 417 8.35 -11.30 -4.36
CA ILE A 417 8.26 -10.68 -5.68
C ILE A 417 8.16 -11.75 -6.76
N PHE A 418 8.94 -12.82 -6.63
CA PHE A 418 8.92 -13.90 -7.60
C PHE A 418 7.56 -14.59 -7.65
N ILE A 419 6.96 -14.84 -6.49
CA ILE A 419 5.65 -15.45 -6.44
C ILE A 419 4.63 -14.55 -7.13
N ALA A 420 4.64 -13.26 -6.84
CA ALA A 420 3.73 -12.32 -7.47
C ALA A 420 3.95 -12.27 -8.97
N TYR A 421 5.21 -12.29 -9.40
CA TYR A 421 5.52 -12.29 -10.81
C TYR A 421 4.95 -13.53 -11.50
N CYS A 422 5.11 -14.70 -10.89
CA CYS A 422 4.61 -15.93 -11.47
C CYS A 422 3.09 -15.96 -11.53
N LEU A 423 2.42 -15.40 -10.53
CA LEU A 423 0.97 -15.43 -10.49
C LEU A 423 0.33 -14.44 -11.45
N TYR A 424 0.92 -13.26 -11.59
CA TYR A 424 0.27 -12.17 -12.30
C TYR A 424 0.85 -11.86 -13.66
N LYS A 425 2.09 -12.25 -13.92
CA LYS A 425 2.61 -12.01 -15.25
C LYS A 425 1.95 -12.95 -16.24
N PRO A 426 1.45 -12.41 -17.33
CA PRO A 426 0.77 -13.27 -18.30
C PRO A 426 1.77 -14.09 -19.09
N PHE A 427 1.67 -15.39 -18.94
CA PHE A 427 2.43 -16.33 -19.76
C PHE A 427 1.54 -16.78 -20.90
N TYR A 428 1.01 -15.83 -21.62
CA TYR A 428 0.03 -16.16 -22.61
C TYR A 428 0.57 -17.03 -23.70
N SER A 429 1.81 -16.88 -24.01
CA SER A 429 2.41 -17.70 -25.04
C SER A 429 2.61 -19.11 -24.58
N SER A 430 2.49 -19.36 -23.30
CA SER A 430 2.75 -20.71 -22.78
C SER A 430 1.47 -21.52 -22.85
N LYS A 431 1.46 -22.51 -23.68
CA LYS A 431 0.33 -23.41 -23.76
C LYS A 431 0.10 -24.15 -22.46
N LEU A 432 1.17 -24.37 -21.73
CA LEU A 432 1.08 -25.05 -20.44
C LEU A 432 0.22 -24.28 -19.47
N ASN A 433 0.40 -22.95 -19.42
CA ASN A 433 -0.39 -22.15 -18.50
C ASN A 433 -1.86 -22.14 -18.89
N LEU A 434 -2.13 -22.12 -20.18
CA LEU A 434 -3.51 -22.16 -20.63
C LEU A 434 -4.16 -23.48 -20.29
N THR A 435 -3.43 -24.57 -20.44
CA THR A 435 -4.00 -25.86 -20.11
C THR A 435 -4.23 -26.00 -18.61
N LEU A 436 -3.31 -25.44 -17.80
CA LEU A 436 -3.48 -25.47 -16.37
C LEU A 436 -4.70 -24.66 -15.95
N LEU A 437 -4.83 -23.47 -16.50
CA LEU A 437 -5.98 -22.64 -16.18
C LEU A 437 -7.28 -23.32 -16.59
N ASN A 438 -7.26 -23.92 -17.76
CA ASN A 438 -8.45 -24.60 -18.24
C ASN A 438 -8.78 -25.81 -17.38
N SER A 439 -7.77 -26.51 -16.88
CA SER A 439 -8.03 -27.66 -16.05
C SER A 439 -8.66 -27.24 -14.72
N PHE A 440 -8.19 -26.12 -14.14
CA PHE A 440 -8.82 -25.62 -12.94
C PHE A 440 -10.25 -25.22 -13.21
N GLN A 441 -10.48 -24.60 -14.36
CA GLN A 441 -11.81 -24.15 -14.68
C GLN A 441 -12.75 -25.30 -14.98
N LYS A 442 -12.24 -26.33 -15.61
CA LYS A 442 -13.10 -27.43 -15.92
C LYS A 442 -13.52 -28.22 -14.71
N GLY A 443 -12.72 -28.16 -13.67
CA GLY A 443 -12.98 -28.99 -12.52
C GLY A 443 -14.25 -28.67 -11.79
N SER A 444 -14.89 -27.56 -12.09
CA SER A 444 -16.10 -27.23 -11.35
C SER A 444 -16.82 -26.08 -12.00
N SER A 445 -18.05 -25.94 -11.63
CA SER A 445 -18.85 -24.81 -12.06
C SER A 445 -18.35 -23.52 -11.43
N LYS A 446 -17.41 -23.62 -10.53
CA LYS A 446 -16.85 -22.43 -9.91
C LYS A 446 -15.99 -21.65 -10.86
N ARG A 447 -15.75 -22.23 -12.02
CA ARG A 447 -15.05 -21.50 -13.01
C ARG A 447 -15.62 -20.12 -13.21
N ILE A 448 -16.92 -20.01 -13.17
CA ILE A 448 -17.57 -18.74 -13.40
C ILE A 448 -17.18 -17.72 -12.35
N ARG A 449 -16.90 -18.18 -11.15
CA ARG A 449 -16.50 -17.26 -10.10
C ARG A 449 -15.15 -16.63 -10.34
N TRP A 450 -14.30 -17.35 -10.99
CA TRP A 450 -12.99 -16.78 -11.31
C TRP A 450 -13.10 -15.73 -12.39
N GLU A 451 -14.07 -15.88 -13.24
CA GLU A 451 -14.24 -14.90 -14.29
C GLU A 451 -14.98 -13.67 -13.83
N LYS A 452 -15.72 -13.76 -12.76
CA LYS A 452 -16.39 -12.63 -12.20
C LYS A 452 -15.51 -11.92 -11.19
#